data_c5a5b336bf680850807af4ae09f7e8e8
#
_entry.id   c5a5b336bf680850807af4ae09f7e8e8
#
_cell.length_a   1.000
_cell.length_b   1.000
_cell.length_c   1.000
_cell.angle_alpha   90.00
_cell.angle_beta   90.00
_cell.angle_gamma   90.00
#
_symmetry.space_group_name_H-M   'P 1'
#
loop_
_entity.id
_entity.type
_entity.pdbx_description
1 polymer ?
#
loop_
_entity_poly.entity_id
_entity_poly.type
_entity_poly.pdbx_seq_one_letter_code
_entity_poly.pdbx_strand_id
1 'polypeptide(L)'
;MFKKLLILLLIYLTQACTSGVEVAANLGKKYLIPKEKEKIVAKPIYKVGNKYNIKGKFYFPKKDLSYNKTGIASWYGPKFHGKLAVNGEIYNQYALTAAHKTLPLPSAVKVTNLENSKSIILRINDRGPFVNDR
;
A
#
# COMPACT_ATOMS: atom_id res chain seq x y z
N MET A 1 -3.57 -32.88 67.69
CA MET A 1 -4.44 -32.77 66.51
C MET A 1 -4.26 -31.48 65.72
N PHE A 2 -4.09 -30.34 66.35
CA PHE A 2 -3.94 -29.03 65.66
C PHE A 2 -2.74 -28.90 64.70
N LYS A 3 -1.57 -29.48 65.01
CA LYS A 3 -0.37 -29.37 64.15
C LYS A 3 -0.51 -30.10 62.79
N LYS A 4 -1.23 -31.24 62.74
CA LYS A 4 -1.44 -31.93 61.44
C LYS A 4 -2.43 -31.21 60.53
N LEU A 5 -3.40 -30.51 61.10
CA LEU A 5 -4.37 -29.70 60.33
C LEU A 5 -3.71 -28.47 59.70
N LEU A 6 -2.77 -27.83 60.41
CA LEU A 6 -2.04 -26.67 59.91
C LEU A 6 -1.11 -27.02 58.73
N ILE A 7 -0.47 -28.19 58.73
CA ILE A 7 0.40 -28.67 57.67
C ILE A 7 -0.40 -29.00 56.43
N LEU A 8 -1.59 -29.60 56.54
CA LEU A 8 -2.48 -29.86 55.41
C LEU A 8 -3.01 -28.56 54.77
N LEU A 9 -3.31 -27.53 55.57
CA LEU A 9 -3.74 -26.23 55.06
C LEU A 9 -2.62 -25.50 54.26
N LEU A 10 -1.36 -25.62 54.74
CA LEU A 10 -0.19 -25.05 54.06
C LEU A 10 0.09 -25.78 52.71
N ILE A 11 -0.11 -27.06 52.58
CA ILE A 11 0.07 -27.84 51.35
C ILE A 11 -0.99 -27.46 50.31
N TYR A 12 -2.23 -27.19 50.75
CA TYR A 12 -3.29 -26.72 49.83
C TYR A 12 -3.05 -25.31 49.27
N LEU A 13 -2.41 -24.42 50.05
CA LEU A 13 -2.10 -23.07 49.60
C LEU A 13 -0.96 -22.98 48.57
N THR A 14 -0.06 -23.97 48.53
CA THR A 14 1.05 -24.00 47.57
C THR A 14 0.65 -24.55 46.23
N GLN A 15 -0.44 -25.34 46.10
CA GLN A 15 -0.89 -25.88 44.82
C GLN A 15 -1.75 -24.88 43.99
N ALA A 16 -2.25 -23.83 44.60
CA ALA A 16 -3.09 -22.86 43.90
C ALA A 16 -2.28 -21.81 43.09
N CYS A 17 -0.95 -21.73 43.29
CA CYS A 17 -0.12 -20.70 42.62
C CYS A 17 0.46 -21.11 41.26
N THR A 18 0.44 -22.42 40.88
CA THR A 18 1.10 -22.84 39.65
C THR A 18 0.20 -22.75 38.41
N SER A 19 -1.13 -22.85 38.57
CA SER A 19 -2.06 -22.78 37.45
C SER A 19 -2.30 -21.33 36.93
N GLY A 20 -2.16 -20.33 37.82
CA GLY A 20 -2.36 -18.94 37.44
C GLY A 20 -1.24 -18.35 36.57
N VAL A 21 -0.01 -18.81 36.76
CA VAL A 21 1.16 -18.30 36.02
C VAL A 21 1.19 -18.81 34.57
N GLU A 22 0.79 -20.05 34.34
CA GLU A 22 0.73 -20.60 32.97
C GLU A 22 -0.38 -20.00 32.12
N VAL A 23 -1.55 -19.74 32.72
CA VAL A 23 -2.66 -19.06 32.01
C VAL A 23 -2.31 -17.63 31.65
N ALA A 24 -1.65 -16.89 32.54
CA ALA A 24 -1.19 -15.53 32.28
C ALA A 24 -0.10 -15.49 31.19
N ALA A 25 0.84 -16.45 31.21
CA ALA A 25 1.90 -16.53 30.20
C ALA A 25 1.37 -16.87 28.80
N ASN A 26 0.34 -17.72 28.69
CA ASN A 26 -0.28 -18.06 27.41
C ASN A 26 -1.21 -16.97 26.87
N LEU A 27 -1.91 -16.24 27.71
CA LEU A 27 -2.67 -15.04 27.33
C LEU A 27 -1.76 -13.92 26.85
N GLY A 28 -0.63 -13.67 27.50
CA GLY A 28 0.36 -12.68 27.08
C GLY A 28 0.97 -12.97 25.71
N LYS A 29 1.25 -14.24 25.40
CA LYS A 29 1.78 -14.65 24.07
C LYS A 29 0.77 -14.43 22.93
N LYS A 30 -0.52 -14.53 23.19
CA LYS A 30 -1.56 -14.36 22.15
C LYS A 30 -1.79 -12.89 21.78
N TYR A 31 -1.47 -11.93 22.69
CA TYR A 31 -1.78 -10.52 22.48
C TYR A 31 -0.55 -9.62 22.28
N LEU A 32 0.67 -10.12 22.47
CA LEU A 32 1.89 -9.31 22.45
C LEU A 32 2.78 -9.52 21.21
N ILE A 33 2.39 -10.31 20.23
CA ILE A 33 3.07 -10.32 18.94
C ILE A 33 2.28 -9.39 18.02
N PRO A 34 2.71 -8.15 17.78
CA PRO A 34 2.17 -7.37 16.69
C PRO A 34 2.46 -8.19 15.43
N LYS A 35 1.42 -8.59 14.70
CA LYS A 35 1.59 -9.18 13.38
C LYS A 35 2.41 -8.17 12.59
N GLU A 36 3.70 -8.43 12.41
CA GLU A 36 4.59 -7.58 11.62
C GLU A 36 3.90 -7.38 10.28
N LYS A 37 3.50 -6.14 10.01
CA LYS A 37 2.85 -5.82 8.74
C LYS A 37 3.88 -6.16 7.68
N GLU A 38 3.60 -7.15 6.87
CA GLU A 38 4.44 -7.57 5.76
C GLU A 38 4.87 -6.33 4.99
N LYS A 39 6.16 -6.02 5.03
CA LYS A 39 6.72 -4.80 4.47
C LYS A 39 6.57 -4.93 2.95
N ILE A 40 5.69 -4.12 2.36
CA ILE A 40 5.50 -4.09 0.91
C ILE A 40 6.84 -3.66 0.30
N VAL A 41 7.54 -4.61 -0.32
CA VAL A 41 8.78 -4.33 -1.05
C VAL A 41 8.40 -3.88 -2.45
N ALA A 42 8.65 -2.61 -2.75
CA ALA A 42 8.43 -2.06 -4.09
C ALA A 42 9.39 -2.74 -5.08
N LYS A 43 8.84 -3.40 -6.11
CA LYS A 43 9.59 -3.99 -7.22
C LYS A 43 9.13 -3.35 -8.53
N PRO A 44 9.66 -2.17 -8.89
CA PRO A 44 9.27 -1.47 -10.11
C PRO A 44 9.63 -2.30 -11.34
N ILE A 45 8.71 -2.42 -12.28
CA ILE A 45 8.92 -3.10 -13.55
C ILE A 45 8.61 -2.17 -14.72
N TYR A 46 9.36 -2.33 -15.81
CA TYR A 46 9.00 -1.73 -17.11
C TYR A 46 7.93 -2.57 -17.78
N LYS A 47 6.86 -1.94 -18.24
CA LYS A 47 5.85 -2.59 -19.07
C LYS A 47 5.12 -1.61 -19.99
N VAL A 48 4.84 -2.04 -21.21
CA VAL A 48 3.87 -1.36 -22.07
C VAL A 48 2.47 -1.73 -21.62
N GLY A 49 2.23 -3.00 -21.37
CA GLY A 49 0.94 -3.56 -20.97
C GLY A 49 0.09 -3.96 -22.17
N ASN A 50 -0.85 -4.88 -21.92
CA ASN A 50 -1.82 -5.33 -22.92
C ASN A 50 -3.02 -4.38 -22.97
N LYS A 51 -3.90 -4.53 -24.00
CA LYS A 51 -5.19 -3.86 -24.02
C LYS A 51 -5.98 -4.19 -22.73
N TYR A 52 -6.71 -3.23 -22.23
CA TYR A 52 -7.54 -3.42 -21.07
C TYR A 52 -8.86 -2.66 -21.20
N ASN A 53 -9.88 -3.05 -20.43
CA ASN A 53 -11.20 -2.43 -20.44
C ASN A 53 -11.51 -1.84 -19.06
N ILE A 54 -12.01 -0.61 -19.03
CA ILE A 54 -12.55 0.03 -17.84
C ILE A 54 -13.93 0.59 -18.19
N LYS A 55 -14.95 0.11 -17.51
CA LYS A 55 -16.34 0.56 -17.69
C LYS A 55 -16.79 0.57 -19.15
N GLY A 56 -16.48 -0.50 -19.91
CA GLY A 56 -16.83 -0.64 -21.31
C GLY A 56 -15.90 0.05 -22.31
N LYS A 57 -14.97 0.90 -21.86
CA LYS A 57 -14.00 1.58 -22.74
C LYS A 57 -12.69 0.82 -22.81
N PHE A 58 -12.25 0.51 -24.03
CA PHE A 58 -10.96 -0.15 -24.29
C PHE A 58 -9.83 0.86 -24.36
N TYR A 59 -8.69 0.50 -23.76
CA TYR A 59 -7.43 1.22 -23.82
C TYR A 59 -6.36 0.34 -24.41
N PHE A 60 -5.52 0.91 -25.27
CA PHE A 60 -4.48 0.21 -26.03
C PHE A 60 -3.11 0.83 -25.68
N PRO A 61 -2.42 0.32 -24.64
CA PRO A 61 -1.08 0.79 -24.31
C PRO A 61 -0.12 0.56 -25.46
N LYS A 62 0.70 1.56 -25.77
CA LYS A 62 1.72 1.49 -26.81
C LYS A 62 2.89 2.43 -26.50
N LYS A 63 4.07 2.10 -27.04
CA LYS A 63 5.19 3.04 -27.09
C LYS A 63 4.87 4.10 -28.16
N ASP A 64 4.88 5.37 -27.77
CA ASP A 64 4.60 6.50 -28.64
C ASP A 64 5.56 7.64 -28.29
N LEU A 65 6.64 7.77 -29.04
CA LEU A 65 7.66 8.78 -28.82
C LEU A 65 7.24 10.18 -29.34
N SER A 66 6.20 10.24 -30.18
CA SER A 66 5.62 11.47 -30.70
C SER A 66 4.38 11.93 -29.94
N TYR A 67 4.12 11.31 -28.75
CA TYR A 67 2.94 11.62 -27.97
C TYR A 67 2.89 13.10 -27.62
N ASN A 68 1.90 13.81 -28.15
CA ASN A 68 1.63 15.23 -27.92
C ASN A 68 0.11 15.43 -27.87
N LYS A 69 -0.46 15.58 -26.69
CA LYS A 69 -1.90 15.72 -26.48
C LYS A 69 -2.19 16.76 -25.41
N THR A 70 -3.28 17.48 -25.59
CA THR A 70 -3.86 18.37 -24.61
C THR A 70 -4.98 17.68 -23.87
N GLY A 71 -5.17 18.00 -22.59
CA GLY A 71 -6.24 17.41 -21.78
C GLY A 71 -6.32 18.04 -20.41
N ILE A 72 -7.29 17.61 -19.61
CA ILE A 72 -7.47 18.04 -18.23
C ILE A 72 -6.70 17.10 -17.31
N ALA A 73 -5.83 17.66 -16.48
CA ALA A 73 -5.14 16.95 -15.42
C ALA A 73 -5.89 17.06 -14.10
N SER A 74 -5.73 16.06 -13.24
CA SER A 74 -6.24 16.11 -11.88
C SER A 74 -5.29 15.43 -10.92
N TRP A 75 -5.36 15.82 -9.65
CA TRP A 75 -4.59 15.22 -8.59
C TRP A 75 -5.28 13.99 -8.00
N TYR A 76 -4.51 12.96 -7.63
CA TYR A 76 -5.03 11.74 -6.99
C TYR A 76 -5.63 11.94 -5.60
N GLY A 77 -5.12 12.91 -4.86
CA GLY A 77 -5.44 13.11 -3.46
C GLY A 77 -4.69 12.15 -2.50
N PRO A 78 -4.82 12.39 -1.18
CA PRO A 78 -4.05 11.68 -0.17
C PRO A 78 -4.44 10.21 0.00
N LYS A 79 -5.63 9.80 -0.46
CA LYS A 79 -6.16 8.43 -0.28
C LYS A 79 -5.33 7.34 -0.97
N PHE A 80 -4.48 7.70 -1.91
CA PHE A 80 -3.64 6.76 -2.67
C PHE A 80 -2.21 6.67 -2.14
N HIS A 81 -1.79 7.58 -1.26
CA HIS A 81 -0.46 7.57 -0.68
C HIS A 81 -0.15 6.23 0.02
N GLY A 82 1.02 5.66 -0.26
CA GLY A 82 1.44 4.37 0.28
C GLY A 82 0.86 3.13 -0.42
N LYS A 83 -0.03 3.29 -1.43
CA LYS A 83 -0.56 2.17 -2.22
C LYS A 83 0.35 1.84 -3.40
N LEU A 84 0.24 0.60 -3.89
CA LEU A 84 0.97 0.16 -5.07
C LEU A 84 0.40 0.80 -6.34
N ALA A 85 1.28 1.41 -7.13
CA ALA A 85 1.01 1.79 -8.50
C ALA A 85 1.07 0.57 -9.44
N VAL A 86 0.54 0.69 -10.65
CA VAL A 86 0.45 -0.41 -11.61
C VAL A 86 1.81 -0.96 -12.03
N ASN A 87 2.88 -0.18 -11.99
CA ASN A 87 4.24 -0.66 -12.27
C ASN A 87 4.93 -1.30 -11.06
N GLY A 88 4.27 -1.42 -9.90
CA GLY A 88 4.81 -2.01 -8.69
C GLY A 88 5.51 -1.03 -7.74
N GLU A 89 5.59 0.25 -8.06
CA GLU A 89 6.08 1.27 -7.14
C GLU A 89 5.04 1.62 -6.07
N ILE A 90 5.51 2.06 -4.92
CA ILE A 90 4.63 2.65 -3.90
C ILE A 90 4.37 4.10 -4.27
N TYR A 91 3.10 4.47 -4.44
CA TYR A 91 2.72 5.85 -4.74
C TYR A 91 3.07 6.78 -3.57
N ASN A 92 3.84 7.82 -3.89
CA ASN A 92 4.16 8.92 -2.99
C ASN A 92 3.54 10.21 -3.53
N GLN A 93 2.59 10.79 -2.79
CA GLN A 93 1.89 12.01 -3.19
C GLN A 93 2.80 13.25 -3.33
N TYR A 94 4.00 13.20 -2.76
CA TYR A 94 4.99 14.29 -2.83
C TYR A 94 6.02 14.10 -3.94
N ALA A 95 5.99 12.94 -4.63
CA ALA A 95 6.90 12.65 -5.73
C ALA A 95 6.35 13.18 -7.06
N LEU A 96 7.26 13.54 -7.96
CA LEU A 96 6.93 13.99 -9.32
C LEU A 96 6.55 12.81 -10.21
N THR A 97 5.42 12.18 -9.93
CA THR A 97 4.87 11.04 -10.65
C THR A 97 3.44 11.30 -11.10
N ALA A 98 3.00 10.58 -12.13
CA ALA A 98 1.64 10.68 -12.63
C ALA A 98 1.15 9.36 -13.21
N ALA A 99 -0.17 9.28 -13.47
CA ALA A 99 -0.79 8.21 -14.23
C ALA A 99 -1.06 8.63 -15.67
N HIS A 100 -1.01 7.65 -16.57
CA HIS A 100 -1.44 7.82 -17.95
C HIS A 100 -2.11 6.54 -18.47
N LYS A 101 -3.12 6.74 -19.34
CA LYS A 101 -3.94 5.62 -19.82
C LYS A 101 -3.18 4.65 -20.72
N THR A 102 -2.25 5.11 -21.54
CA THR A 102 -1.68 4.28 -22.63
C THR A 102 -0.17 4.32 -22.78
N LEU A 103 0.54 5.29 -22.18
CA LEU A 103 2.00 5.34 -22.28
C LEU A 103 2.66 4.17 -21.54
N PRO A 104 3.86 3.71 -21.93
CA PRO A 104 4.63 2.71 -21.18
C PRO A 104 4.88 3.13 -19.72
N LEU A 105 5.07 2.17 -18.84
CA LEU A 105 5.38 2.38 -17.43
C LEU A 105 6.77 1.80 -17.10
N PRO A 106 7.73 2.59 -16.58
CA PRO A 106 7.69 4.05 -16.48
C PRO A 106 7.99 4.76 -17.82
N SER A 107 7.47 5.98 -17.99
CA SER A 107 7.85 6.92 -19.04
C SER A 107 8.11 8.29 -18.43
N ALA A 108 9.01 9.08 -19.03
CA ALA A 108 9.15 10.50 -18.71
C ALA A 108 8.32 11.33 -19.69
N VAL A 109 7.53 12.28 -19.17
CA VAL A 109 6.73 13.20 -19.97
C VAL A 109 6.95 14.63 -19.50
N LYS A 110 7.00 15.56 -20.44
CA LYS A 110 6.94 17.01 -20.16
C LYS A 110 5.46 17.42 -20.14
N VAL A 111 5.01 17.95 -19.02
CA VAL A 111 3.66 18.51 -18.87
C VAL A 111 3.77 20.03 -18.79
N THR A 112 3.01 20.72 -19.64
CA THR A 112 2.97 22.19 -19.68
C THR A 112 1.58 22.64 -19.28
N ASN A 113 1.50 23.52 -18.29
CA ASN A 113 0.26 24.22 -17.95
C ASN A 113 0.03 25.33 -18.99
N LEU A 114 -1.09 25.26 -19.71
CA LEU A 114 -1.40 26.17 -20.79
C LEU A 114 -1.82 27.57 -20.31
N GLU A 115 -2.25 27.72 -19.05
CA GLU A 115 -2.64 29.01 -18.49
C GLU A 115 -1.44 29.90 -18.17
N ASN A 116 -0.32 29.31 -17.78
CA ASN A 116 0.85 30.05 -17.31
C ASN A 116 2.16 29.63 -17.98
N SER A 117 2.10 28.74 -18.98
CA SER A 117 3.24 28.22 -19.76
C SER A 117 4.34 27.51 -18.94
N LYS A 118 4.10 27.25 -17.64
CA LYS A 118 5.06 26.51 -16.80
C LYS A 118 5.06 25.05 -17.16
N SER A 119 6.25 24.46 -17.20
CA SER A 119 6.43 23.04 -17.55
C SER A 119 7.17 22.30 -16.44
N ILE A 120 6.86 21.01 -16.32
CA ILE A 120 7.52 20.09 -15.42
C ILE A 120 7.70 18.74 -16.10
N ILE A 121 8.78 18.01 -15.76
CA ILE A 121 8.96 16.63 -16.20
C ILE A 121 8.46 15.73 -15.09
N LEU A 122 7.55 14.82 -15.45
CA LEU A 122 6.94 13.83 -14.56
C LEU A 122 7.29 12.42 -15.03
N ARG A 123 7.35 11.48 -14.09
CA ARG A 123 7.47 10.06 -14.38
C ARG A 123 6.10 9.41 -14.32
N ILE A 124 5.67 8.82 -15.42
CA ILE A 124 4.44 8.04 -15.50
C ILE A 124 4.71 6.65 -14.95
N ASN A 125 4.11 6.29 -13.83
CA ASN A 125 4.30 4.99 -13.16
C ASN A 125 2.98 4.26 -12.88
N ASP A 126 1.84 4.88 -13.24
CA ASP A 126 0.52 4.31 -12.97
C ASP A 126 -0.44 4.44 -14.16
N ARG A 127 -1.60 3.77 -14.09
CA ARG A 127 -2.69 3.81 -15.06
C ARG A 127 -3.84 4.67 -14.55
N GLY A 128 -4.38 5.49 -15.44
CA GLY A 128 -5.50 6.40 -15.19
C GLY A 128 -5.29 7.76 -15.84
N PRO A 129 -6.12 8.75 -15.52
CA PRO A 129 -7.39 8.66 -14.80
C PRO A 129 -8.48 7.95 -15.60
N PHE A 130 -9.46 7.34 -14.90
CA PHE A 130 -10.60 6.65 -15.52
C PHE A 130 -11.93 7.36 -15.22
N VAL A 131 -11.86 8.60 -14.80
CA VAL A 131 -13.00 9.49 -14.71
C VAL A 131 -13.26 10.16 -16.05
N ASN A 132 -14.51 10.56 -16.30
CA ASN A 132 -14.87 11.24 -17.54
C ASN A 132 -14.11 12.57 -17.67
N ASP A 133 -13.83 12.96 -18.90
CA ASP A 133 -13.21 14.25 -19.28
C ASP A 133 -11.78 14.50 -18.76
N ARG A 134 -11.07 13.41 -18.39
CA ARG A 134 -9.66 13.49 -17.91
C ARG A 134 -8.79 12.40 -18.50
#